data_d7cba0fe12a80c3b69855767d8838dfd
#
_entry.id   d7cba0fe12a80c3b69855767d8838dfd
#
_cell.length_a   1.000
_cell.length_b   1.000
_cell.length_c   1.000
_cell.angle_alpha   90.00
_cell.angle_beta   90.00
_cell.angle_gamma   90.00
#
_symmetry.space_group_name_H-M   'P 1'
#
loop_
_entity.id
_entity.type
_entity.pdbx_description
1 polymer ?
#
loop_
_entity_poly.entity_id
_entity_poly.type
_entity_poly.pdbx_seq_one_letter_code
_entity_poly.pdbx_strand_id
1 'polypeptide(L)'
;SSSNSKIAVVTRGGGIVKGVATGKATVTCTLNNGKKAICNVYIMPQSKKISNVPLIGQSKLPTGCETCSATMLLNFYGYKISETTFADKYLVKKPFGYSNGSYTGPDPNCAFVGTPYSSNSYGAYAPIMVKCMNKYLSDKSYKVVETSGKSLEYLSGKYVAQGQPIMVWATINMSPSFKTTTWRVNYTDENAKYKLGSYYTWTAGEHCLLLTGYDKD
;
A
#
# COMPACT_ATOMS: atom_id res chain seq x y z
N SER A 1 30.08 -2.91 -11.39
CA SER A 1 29.74 -1.99 -12.50
C SER A 1 28.35 -1.38 -12.29
N SER A 2 28.09 -0.24 -12.93
CA SER A 2 26.77 0.40 -12.98
C SER A 2 26.21 0.32 -14.40
N SER A 3 24.92 0.10 -14.55
CA SER A 3 24.23 0.12 -15.84
C SER A 3 24.14 1.53 -16.44
N ASN A 4 24.27 2.57 -15.61
CA ASN A 4 24.23 3.97 -16.03
C ASN A 4 25.07 4.85 -15.10
N SER A 5 26.28 5.20 -15.54
CA SER A 5 27.20 6.04 -14.78
C SER A 5 26.77 7.50 -14.67
N LYS A 6 25.82 7.96 -15.49
CA LYS A 6 25.23 9.31 -15.36
C LYS A 6 24.24 9.39 -14.19
N ILE A 7 23.74 8.25 -13.69
CA ILE A 7 22.83 8.18 -12.54
C ILE A 7 23.58 7.75 -11.29
N ALA A 8 24.38 6.68 -11.37
CA ALA A 8 25.17 6.20 -10.24
C ALA A 8 26.51 5.65 -10.73
N VAL A 9 27.58 5.95 -10.00
CA VAL A 9 28.92 5.38 -10.24
C VAL A 9 29.30 4.44 -9.11
N VAL A 10 30.15 3.47 -9.45
CA VAL A 10 30.71 2.51 -8.47
C VAL A 10 32.23 2.70 -8.44
N THR A 11 32.80 2.91 -7.26
CA THR A 11 34.24 3.03 -7.10
C THR A 11 34.91 1.66 -7.24
N ARG A 12 36.05 1.60 -7.97
CA ARG A 12 36.86 0.37 -8.03
C ARG A 12 37.50 0.09 -6.66
N GLY A 13 37.47 -1.18 -6.25
CA GLY A 13 38.12 -1.67 -5.05
C GLY A 13 37.36 -1.46 -3.73
N GLY A 14 36.47 -0.45 -3.63
CA GLY A 14 35.72 -0.16 -2.39
C GLY A 14 34.25 -0.54 -2.40
N GLY A 15 33.70 -0.84 -3.58
CA GLY A 15 32.27 -1.17 -3.69
C GLY A 15 31.31 -0.03 -3.33
N ILE A 16 31.82 1.20 -3.19
CA ILE A 16 31.01 2.37 -2.84
C ILE A 16 30.19 2.81 -4.05
N VAL A 17 28.88 2.94 -3.86
CA VAL A 17 27.98 3.49 -4.87
C VAL A 17 27.72 4.96 -4.56
N LYS A 18 28.02 5.84 -5.52
CA LYS A 18 27.77 7.29 -5.41
C LYS A 18 26.68 7.69 -6.40
N GLY A 19 25.63 8.34 -5.92
CA GLY A 19 24.61 8.98 -6.76
C GLY A 19 25.19 10.17 -7.51
N VAL A 20 24.80 10.32 -8.77
CA VAL A 20 25.25 11.41 -9.67
C VAL A 20 24.06 12.26 -10.09
N ALA A 21 22.98 11.64 -10.52
CA ALA A 21 21.75 12.33 -10.91
C ALA A 21 20.54 11.47 -10.56
N THR A 22 19.37 12.11 -10.42
CA THR A 22 18.11 11.44 -10.17
C THR A 22 17.80 10.39 -11.23
N GLY A 23 17.37 9.21 -10.79
CA GLY A 23 17.00 8.12 -11.69
C GLY A 23 17.26 6.74 -11.09
N LYS A 24 17.14 5.73 -11.94
CA LYS A 24 17.39 4.34 -11.59
C LYS A 24 18.64 3.82 -12.30
N ALA A 25 19.50 3.14 -11.57
CA ALA A 25 20.61 2.37 -12.13
C ALA A 25 20.65 0.98 -11.51
N THR A 26 21.20 0.01 -12.22
CA THR A 26 21.48 -1.33 -11.72
C THR A 26 22.97 -1.47 -11.47
N VAL A 27 23.33 -1.80 -10.25
CA VAL A 27 24.73 -2.08 -9.88
C VAL A 27 24.91 -3.59 -9.86
N THR A 28 25.94 -4.05 -10.58
CA THR A 28 26.31 -5.46 -10.65
C THR A 28 27.71 -5.66 -10.05
N CYS A 29 27.79 -6.53 -9.05
CA CYS A 29 29.03 -7.09 -8.55
C CYS A 29 29.27 -8.44 -9.23
N THR A 30 30.48 -8.66 -9.77
CA THR A 30 30.86 -9.93 -10.37
C THR A 30 32.07 -10.48 -9.59
N LEU A 31 31.97 -11.67 -9.08
CA LEU A 31 33.04 -12.38 -8.40
C LEU A 31 34.01 -13.00 -9.42
N ASN A 32 35.24 -13.38 -8.98
CA ASN A 32 36.23 -14.01 -9.83
C ASN A 32 35.77 -15.35 -10.44
N ASN A 33 34.86 -16.05 -9.80
CA ASN A 33 34.23 -17.27 -10.30
C ASN A 33 33.06 -17.04 -11.25
N GLY A 34 32.82 -15.77 -11.71
CA GLY A 34 31.75 -15.39 -12.63
C GLY A 34 30.36 -15.22 -11.99
N LYS A 35 30.18 -15.55 -10.72
CA LYS A 35 28.89 -15.30 -10.03
C LYS A 35 28.62 -13.82 -9.91
N LYS A 36 27.34 -13.43 -10.10
CA LYS A 36 26.87 -12.04 -10.08
C LYS A 36 25.87 -11.80 -8.96
N ALA A 37 26.00 -10.65 -8.31
CA ALA A 37 24.98 -10.07 -7.44
C ALA A 37 24.52 -8.74 -8.07
N ILE A 38 23.21 -8.50 -8.04
CA ILE A 38 22.58 -7.34 -8.69
C ILE A 38 21.80 -6.55 -7.64
N CYS A 39 21.99 -5.22 -7.63
CA CYS A 39 21.28 -4.28 -6.78
C CYS A 39 20.68 -3.15 -7.64
N ASN A 40 19.39 -2.87 -7.47
CA ASN A 40 18.77 -1.69 -8.05
C ASN A 40 18.98 -0.50 -7.12
N VAL A 41 19.54 0.59 -7.66
CA VAL A 41 19.81 1.83 -6.95
C VAL A 41 18.89 2.91 -7.49
N TYR A 42 18.20 3.62 -6.60
CA TYR A 42 17.30 4.72 -6.91
C TYR A 42 17.87 6.01 -6.33
N ILE A 43 18.29 6.93 -7.20
CA ILE A 43 18.74 8.26 -6.79
C ILE A 43 17.55 9.19 -6.84
N MET A 44 17.19 9.69 -5.68
CA MET A 44 15.99 10.50 -5.46
C MET A 44 16.32 11.99 -5.52
N PRO A 45 15.45 12.85 -6.10
CA PRO A 45 15.54 14.29 -5.90
C PRO A 45 15.34 14.66 -4.42
N GLN A 46 15.67 15.90 -4.03
CA GLN A 46 15.45 16.41 -2.67
C GLN A 46 13.96 16.36 -2.32
N SER A 47 13.10 16.79 -3.22
CA SER A 47 11.65 16.70 -3.06
C SER A 47 10.96 16.20 -4.33
N LYS A 48 9.77 15.68 -4.20
CA LYS A 48 8.91 15.28 -5.31
C LYS A 48 7.44 15.45 -4.91
N LYS A 49 6.67 16.04 -5.83
CA LYS A 49 5.21 16.06 -5.79
C LYS A 49 4.67 15.49 -7.09
N ILE A 50 3.77 14.54 -7.01
CA ILE A 50 3.06 13.96 -8.17
C ILE A 50 1.84 14.83 -8.42
N SER A 51 1.74 15.37 -9.65
CA SER A 51 0.61 16.22 -10.06
C SER A 51 -0.57 15.38 -10.55
N ASN A 52 -1.75 16.00 -10.60
CA ASN A 52 -2.97 15.44 -11.19
C ASN A 52 -3.46 14.14 -10.53
N VAL A 53 -3.12 13.91 -9.27
CA VAL A 53 -3.72 12.83 -8.49
C VAL A 53 -5.15 13.25 -8.13
N PRO A 54 -6.18 12.50 -8.54
CA PRO A 54 -7.56 12.84 -8.19
C PRO A 54 -7.77 12.86 -6.68
N LEU A 55 -8.57 13.80 -6.19
CA LEU A 55 -8.98 13.85 -4.79
C LEU A 55 -10.44 13.41 -4.67
N ILE A 56 -10.69 12.37 -3.90
CA ILE A 56 -12.04 11.87 -3.61
C ILE A 56 -12.30 12.00 -2.11
N GLY A 57 -13.31 12.79 -1.76
CA GLY A 57 -13.75 12.94 -0.38
C GLY A 57 -14.47 11.69 0.13
N GLN A 58 -14.41 11.45 1.43
CA GLN A 58 -14.96 10.25 2.07
C GLN A 58 -16.43 10.39 2.52
N SER A 59 -17.13 11.44 2.07
CA SER A 59 -18.48 11.77 2.57
C SER A 59 -19.54 10.68 2.35
N LYS A 60 -19.41 9.87 1.29
CA LYS A 60 -20.35 8.78 0.99
C LYS A 60 -19.98 7.45 1.68
N LEU A 61 -18.76 7.31 2.15
CA LEU A 61 -18.20 6.08 2.72
C LEU A 61 -17.49 6.42 4.04
N PRO A 62 -18.19 6.64 5.13
CA PRO A 62 -17.61 7.18 6.38
C PRO A 62 -16.44 6.37 6.95
N THR A 63 -16.35 5.07 6.67
CA THR A 63 -15.20 4.23 7.03
C THR A 63 -14.45 3.69 5.81
N GLY A 64 -14.65 4.26 4.62
CA GLY A 64 -14.13 3.75 3.35
C GLY A 64 -12.85 4.43 2.87
N CYS A 65 -11.91 4.79 3.74
CA CYS A 65 -10.66 5.45 3.35
C CYS A 65 -9.86 4.60 2.34
N GLU A 66 -9.81 3.28 2.52
CA GLU A 66 -9.16 2.36 1.60
C GLU A 66 -9.83 2.35 0.22
N THR A 67 -11.17 2.42 0.22
CA THR A 67 -11.97 2.44 -1.00
C THR A 67 -11.76 3.73 -1.78
N CYS A 68 -11.77 4.88 -1.09
CA CYS A 68 -11.47 6.18 -1.69
C CYS A 68 -10.04 6.24 -2.22
N SER A 69 -9.06 5.77 -1.44
CA SER A 69 -7.65 5.73 -1.85
C SER A 69 -7.42 4.81 -3.05
N ALA A 70 -8.02 3.62 -3.05
CA ALA A 70 -7.97 2.71 -4.20
C ALA A 70 -8.56 3.34 -5.46
N THR A 71 -9.69 4.00 -5.33
CA THR A 71 -10.37 4.68 -6.44
C THR A 71 -9.54 5.86 -6.97
N MET A 72 -8.95 6.67 -6.08
CA MET A 72 -8.02 7.73 -6.48
C MET A 72 -6.82 7.18 -7.25
N LEU A 73 -6.24 6.08 -6.78
CA LEU A 73 -5.10 5.42 -7.43
C LEU A 73 -5.49 4.88 -8.81
N LEU A 74 -6.61 4.19 -8.94
CA LEU A 74 -7.12 3.68 -10.21
C LEU A 74 -7.41 4.82 -11.21
N ASN A 75 -8.06 5.88 -10.74
CA ASN A 75 -8.38 7.04 -11.59
C ASN A 75 -7.12 7.80 -12.02
N PHE A 76 -6.07 7.85 -11.20
CA PHE A 76 -4.77 8.39 -11.60
C PHE A 76 -4.18 7.67 -12.82
N TYR A 77 -4.36 6.36 -12.91
CA TYR A 77 -3.95 5.56 -14.07
C TYR A 77 -4.98 5.53 -15.20
N GLY A 78 -5.99 6.41 -15.16
CA GLY A 78 -6.98 6.59 -16.23
C GLY A 78 -8.20 5.69 -16.15
N TYR A 79 -8.34 4.87 -15.11
CA TYR A 79 -9.51 4.03 -14.90
C TYR A 79 -10.65 4.83 -14.25
N LYS A 80 -11.73 5.06 -14.99
CA LYS A 80 -12.88 5.84 -14.51
C LYS A 80 -13.81 4.96 -13.67
N ILE A 81 -13.61 4.93 -12.37
CA ILE A 81 -14.47 4.22 -11.42
C ILE A 81 -14.78 5.13 -10.22
N SER A 82 -16.02 5.07 -9.70
CA SER A 82 -16.38 5.76 -8.46
C SER A 82 -16.07 4.91 -7.22
N GLU A 83 -15.91 5.59 -6.08
CA GLU A 83 -15.69 4.94 -4.78
C GLU A 83 -16.84 4.00 -4.39
N THR A 84 -18.08 4.38 -4.71
CA THR A 84 -19.27 3.56 -4.45
C THR A 84 -19.32 2.36 -5.39
N THR A 85 -19.02 2.53 -6.68
CA THR A 85 -18.95 1.40 -7.62
C THR A 85 -17.88 0.41 -7.21
N PHE A 86 -16.70 0.88 -6.75
CA PHE A 86 -15.66 0.00 -6.24
C PHE A 86 -16.11 -0.73 -4.97
N ALA A 87 -16.73 -0.02 -4.02
CA ALA A 87 -17.27 -0.57 -2.79
C ALA A 87 -18.31 -1.67 -3.04
N ASP A 88 -19.19 -1.47 -4.03
CA ASP A 88 -20.32 -2.38 -4.29
C ASP A 88 -19.90 -3.62 -5.09
N LYS A 89 -19.09 -3.44 -6.13
CA LYS A 89 -18.81 -4.51 -7.11
C LYS A 89 -17.51 -5.27 -6.86
N TYR A 90 -16.53 -4.65 -6.21
CA TYR A 90 -15.17 -5.21 -6.11
C TYR A 90 -14.71 -5.45 -4.69
N LEU A 91 -15.11 -4.60 -3.72
CA LEU A 91 -14.67 -4.75 -2.34
C LEU A 91 -15.29 -6.00 -1.70
N VAL A 92 -14.44 -6.90 -1.23
CA VAL A 92 -14.88 -8.03 -0.39
C VAL A 92 -15.18 -7.49 1.00
N LYS A 93 -16.44 -7.61 1.43
CA LYS A 93 -16.95 -7.14 2.74
C LYS A 93 -17.51 -8.31 3.52
N LYS A 94 -17.31 -8.33 4.83
CA LYS A 94 -17.91 -9.32 5.75
C LYS A 94 -18.48 -8.61 6.97
N PRO A 95 -19.62 -9.09 7.50
CA PRO A 95 -20.25 -8.44 8.63
C PRO A 95 -19.35 -8.45 9.86
N PHE A 96 -19.46 -7.37 10.63
CA PHE A 96 -19.00 -7.27 12.00
C PHE A 96 -20.22 -7.19 12.90
N GLY A 97 -20.23 -7.89 14.01
CA GLY A 97 -21.37 -7.91 14.91
C GLY A 97 -21.07 -8.53 16.26
N TYR A 98 -22.08 -8.46 17.15
CA TYR A 98 -22.03 -9.08 18.46
C TYR A 98 -22.97 -10.30 18.49
N SER A 99 -22.44 -11.45 18.87
CA SER A 99 -23.19 -12.71 18.94
C SER A 99 -22.60 -13.62 20.01
N ASN A 100 -23.46 -14.32 20.76
CA ASN A 100 -23.06 -15.29 21.79
C ASN A 100 -22.02 -14.73 22.80
N GLY A 101 -22.25 -13.50 23.27
CA GLY A 101 -21.41 -12.87 24.29
C GLY A 101 -20.09 -12.30 23.80
N SER A 102 -19.82 -12.30 22.50
CA SER A 102 -18.57 -11.75 21.94
C SER A 102 -18.77 -11.05 20.59
N TYR A 103 -17.87 -10.13 20.26
CA TYR A 103 -17.78 -9.60 18.92
C TYR A 103 -17.19 -10.63 17.96
N THR A 104 -17.71 -10.65 16.74
CA THR A 104 -17.23 -11.48 15.64
C THR A 104 -17.05 -10.64 14.38
N GLY A 105 -16.03 -10.96 13.59
CA GLY A 105 -15.73 -10.27 12.33
C GLY A 105 -14.64 -11.00 11.54
N PRO A 106 -14.38 -10.58 10.30
CA PRO A 106 -13.34 -11.19 9.48
C PRO A 106 -11.92 -10.82 9.98
N ASP A 107 -10.92 -11.56 9.48
CA ASP A 107 -9.56 -11.06 9.42
C ASP A 107 -9.51 -9.85 8.46
N PRO A 108 -9.06 -8.65 8.88
CA PRO A 108 -9.03 -7.45 8.03
C PRO A 108 -8.04 -7.55 6.86
N ASN A 109 -7.20 -8.58 6.81
CA ASN A 109 -6.39 -8.90 5.64
C ASN A 109 -7.17 -9.68 4.56
N CYS A 110 -8.32 -10.26 4.93
CA CYS A 110 -9.15 -11.12 4.06
C CYS A 110 -10.45 -10.47 3.60
N ALA A 111 -10.96 -9.50 4.36
CA ALA A 111 -12.16 -8.74 3.99
C ALA A 111 -12.21 -7.40 4.73
N PHE A 112 -12.93 -6.46 4.15
CA PHE A 112 -13.34 -5.23 4.84
C PHE A 112 -14.26 -5.61 6.00
N VAL A 113 -13.96 -5.11 7.19
CA VAL A 113 -14.68 -5.44 8.44
C VAL A 113 -15.93 -4.57 8.56
N GLY A 114 -17.08 -5.12 8.25
CA GLY A 114 -18.37 -4.41 8.16
C GLY A 114 -18.64 -3.91 6.74
N THR A 115 -19.06 -2.65 6.62
CA THR A 115 -19.35 -1.97 5.35
C THR A 115 -18.83 -0.54 5.36
N PRO A 116 -18.21 -0.04 4.27
CA PRO A 116 -17.70 1.32 4.22
C PRO A 116 -18.79 2.39 4.33
N TYR A 117 -20.06 2.02 4.15
CA TYR A 117 -21.21 2.91 4.29
C TYR A 117 -21.63 3.18 5.74
N SER A 118 -21.09 2.47 6.70
CA SER A 118 -21.44 2.60 8.12
C SER A 118 -20.30 3.23 8.91
N SER A 119 -20.61 4.22 9.75
CA SER A 119 -19.66 4.79 10.72
C SER A 119 -19.28 3.82 11.85
N ASN A 120 -20.04 2.73 12.02
CA ASN A 120 -19.78 1.68 13.02
C ASN A 120 -18.98 0.50 12.45
N SER A 121 -18.37 0.67 11.29
CA SER A 121 -17.47 -0.33 10.69
C SER A 121 -16.02 0.01 10.98
N TYR A 122 -15.12 -0.85 10.52
CA TYR A 122 -13.68 -0.68 10.74
C TYR A 122 -12.97 -0.37 9.41
N GLY A 123 -12.43 -1.35 8.73
CA GLY A 123 -11.66 -1.14 7.53
C GLY A 123 -11.05 -2.42 6.97
N ALA A 124 -10.01 -2.27 6.17
CA ALA A 124 -9.30 -3.35 5.52
C ALA A 124 -7.80 -3.05 5.41
N TYR A 125 -6.97 -4.09 5.33
CA TYR A 125 -5.53 -3.93 5.12
C TYR A 125 -5.10 -4.24 3.69
N ALA A 126 -3.83 -3.98 3.40
CA ALA A 126 -3.27 -4.06 2.06
C ALA A 126 -3.55 -5.37 1.30
N PRO A 127 -3.45 -6.57 1.88
CA PRO A 127 -3.65 -7.83 1.14
C PRO A 127 -5.00 -7.90 0.43
N ILE A 128 -6.10 -7.61 1.14
CA ILE A 128 -7.43 -7.67 0.54
C ILE A 128 -7.66 -6.53 -0.46
N MET A 129 -7.10 -5.34 -0.22
CA MET A 129 -7.20 -4.23 -1.17
C MET A 129 -6.48 -4.53 -2.48
N VAL A 130 -5.30 -5.15 -2.42
CA VAL A 130 -4.57 -5.66 -3.60
C VAL A 130 -5.41 -6.66 -4.37
N LYS A 131 -6.03 -7.63 -3.70
CA LYS A 131 -6.93 -8.62 -4.31
C LYS A 131 -8.13 -7.95 -5.00
N CYS A 132 -8.81 -7.03 -4.34
CA CYS A 132 -9.97 -6.32 -4.86
C CYS A 132 -9.62 -5.44 -6.07
N MET A 133 -8.51 -4.70 -6.01
CA MET A 133 -8.04 -3.88 -7.12
C MET A 133 -7.62 -4.74 -8.32
N ASN A 134 -6.91 -5.84 -8.10
CA ASN A 134 -6.53 -6.76 -9.18
C ASN A 134 -7.73 -7.48 -9.80
N LYS A 135 -8.80 -7.74 -9.04
CA LYS A 135 -10.06 -8.22 -9.60
C LYS A 135 -10.67 -7.20 -10.59
N TYR A 136 -10.62 -5.89 -10.26
CA TYR A 136 -11.03 -4.84 -11.19
C TYR A 136 -10.10 -4.75 -12.41
N LEU A 137 -8.82 -5.03 -12.24
CA LEU A 137 -7.78 -4.94 -13.27
C LEU A 137 -7.55 -6.25 -14.04
N SER A 138 -8.37 -7.27 -13.88
CA SER A 138 -8.13 -8.62 -14.40
C SER A 138 -7.89 -8.69 -15.90
N ASP A 139 -8.49 -7.79 -16.67
CA ASP A 139 -8.41 -7.66 -18.13
C ASP A 139 -7.53 -6.47 -18.60
N LYS A 140 -6.76 -5.83 -17.69
CA LYS A 140 -6.03 -4.59 -17.92
C LYS A 140 -4.53 -4.76 -17.79
N SER A 141 -3.79 -3.80 -18.34
CA SER A 141 -2.32 -3.87 -18.41
C SER A 141 -1.61 -3.64 -17.07
N TYR A 142 -2.28 -3.01 -16.10
CA TYR A 142 -1.68 -2.72 -14.79
C TYR A 142 -2.00 -3.79 -13.76
N LYS A 143 -1.09 -3.97 -12.82
CA LYS A 143 -1.24 -4.83 -11.66
C LYS A 143 -0.89 -4.08 -10.38
N VAL A 144 -1.68 -4.26 -9.35
CA VAL A 144 -1.37 -3.79 -7.99
C VAL A 144 -0.55 -4.86 -7.28
N VAL A 145 0.52 -4.43 -6.61
CA VAL A 145 1.37 -5.31 -5.82
C VAL A 145 1.49 -4.81 -4.38
N GLU A 146 1.52 -5.72 -3.43
CA GLU A 146 1.77 -5.40 -2.03
C GLU A 146 3.27 -5.14 -1.81
N THR A 147 3.56 -4.09 -1.06
CA THR A 147 4.92 -3.69 -0.68
C THR A 147 5.07 -3.47 0.83
N SER A 148 4.18 -4.03 1.63
CA SER A 148 4.23 -3.96 3.10
C SER A 148 5.59 -4.40 3.64
N GLY A 149 6.04 -3.77 4.73
CA GLY A 149 7.34 -4.04 5.35
C GLY A 149 8.54 -3.35 4.67
N LYS A 150 8.33 -2.56 3.61
CA LYS A 150 9.38 -1.72 3.03
C LYS A 150 9.44 -0.36 3.74
N SER A 151 10.64 0.20 3.84
CA SER A 151 10.83 1.54 4.43
C SER A 151 10.16 2.63 3.57
N LEU A 152 9.77 3.73 4.21
CA LEU A 152 9.22 4.89 3.51
C LEU A 152 10.20 5.45 2.48
N GLU A 153 11.49 5.48 2.82
CA GLU A 153 12.56 5.89 1.90
C GLU A 153 12.61 5.00 0.65
N TYR A 154 12.54 3.66 0.82
CA TYR A 154 12.50 2.73 -0.31
C TYR A 154 11.27 2.98 -1.19
N LEU A 155 10.10 3.14 -0.59
CA LEU A 155 8.85 3.38 -1.31
C LEU A 155 8.89 4.72 -2.05
N SER A 156 9.37 5.77 -1.40
CA SER A 156 9.53 7.10 -2.00
C SER A 156 10.48 7.07 -3.19
N GLY A 157 11.63 6.40 -3.07
CA GLY A 157 12.63 6.32 -4.16
C GLY A 157 12.18 5.45 -5.32
N LYS A 158 11.61 4.29 -5.01
CA LYS A 158 11.22 3.33 -6.04
C LYS A 158 9.96 3.74 -6.81
N TYR A 159 9.01 4.38 -6.15
CA TYR A 159 7.69 4.66 -6.73
C TYR A 159 7.42 6.17 -6.85
N VAL A 160 7.40 6.90 -5.74
CA VAL A 160 6.98 8.32 -5.74
C VAL A 160 7.94 9.19 -6.56
N ALA A 161 9.25 9.00 -6.43
CA ALA A 161 10.25 9.69 -7.24
C ALA A 161 10.10 9.43 -8.75
N GLN A 162 9.51 8.28 -9.11
CA GLN A 162 9.22 7.89 -10.49
C GLN A 162 7.80 8.31 -10.95
N GLY A 163 7.08 9.10 -10.16
CA GLY A 163 5.75 9.59 -10.50
C GLY A 163 4.62 8.59 -10.26
N GLN A 164 4.84 7.56 -9.43
CA GLN A 164 3.87 6.53 -9.10
C GLN A 164 3.35 6.76 -7.67
N PRO A 165 2.11 7.20 -7.48
CA PRO A 165 1.51 7.28 -6.15
C PRO A 165 1.27 5.90 -5.57
N ILE A 166 1.32 5.78 -4.25
CA ILE A 166 1.13 4.50 -3.54
C ILE A 166 0.11 4.64 -2.41
N MET A 167 -0.68 3.60 -2.20
CA MET A 167 -1.54 3.52 -1.02
C MET A 167 -0.70 3.17 0.21
N VAL A 168 -0.93 3.91 1.28
CA VAL A 168 -0.26 3.71 2.57
C VAL A 168 -1.28 3.75 3.71
N TRP A 169 -1.02 2.97 4.75
CA TRP A 169 -1.74 3.05 6.02
C TRP A 169 -0.85 3.81 7.01
N ALA A 170 -1.37 4.90 7.51
CA ALA A 170 -0.71 5.75 8.48
C ALA A 170 -1.66 6.05 9.63
N THR A 171 -1.13 6.52 10.75
CA THR A 171 -1.97 7.03 11.84
C THR A 171 -2.33 8.49 11.60
N ILE A 172 -3.54 8.89 12.01
CA ILE A 172 -3.99 10.28 11.93
C ILE A 172 -3.02 11.17 12.71
N ASN A 173 -2.56 12.24 12.06
CA ASN A 173 -1.54 13.16 12.56
C ASN A 173 -0.21 12.49 12.94
N MET A 174 0.08 11.31 12.37
CA MET A 174 1.27 10.50 12.71
C MET A 174 1.38 10.19 14.21
N SER A 175 0.27 10.23 14.93
CA SER A 175 0.20 9.93 16.36
C SER A 175 0.40 8.43 16.63
N PRO A 176 0.86 8.03 17.82
CA PRO A 176 0.96 6.61 18.15
C PRO A 176 -0.37 5.88 18.00
N SER A 177 -0.34 4.72 17.37
CA SER A 177 -1.53 3.86 17.25
C SER A 177 -1.90 3.26 18.62
N PHE A 178 -3.17 2.94 18.80
CA PHE A 178 -3.68 2.30 20.03
C PHE A 178 -4.64 1.17 19.69
N LYS A 179 -4.84 0.23 20.61
CA LYS A 179 -5.73 -0.90 20.45
C LYS A 179 -7.12 -0.56 20.99
N THR A 180 -8.15 -1.03 20.29
CA THR A 180 -9.55 -0.81 20.69
C THR A 180 -10.32 -2.13 20.74
N THR A 181 -11.22 -2.37 19.81
CA THR A 181 -12.14 -3.50 19.83
C THR A 181 -11.44 -4.80 19.49
N THR A 182 -11.72 -5.82 20.29
CA THR A 182 -11.28 -7.21 20.04
C THR A 182 -12.47 -8.03 19.58
N TRP A 183 -12.27 -8.86 18.55
CA TRP A 183 -13.27 -9.79 18.08
C TRP A 183 -12.70 -11.17 17.75
N ARG A 184 -13.59 -12.16 17.77
CA ARG A 184 -13.26 -13.51 17.30
C ARG A 184 -13.36 -13.56 15.78
N VAL A 185 -12.30 -14.00 15.12
CA VAL A 185 -12.22 -14.12 13.67
C VAL A 185 -13.18 -15.20 13.18
N ASN A 186 -14.16 -14.82 12.34
CA ASN A 186 -15.17 -15.69 11.79
C ASN A 186 -15.09 -15.90 10.27
N TYR A 187 -14.14 -15.22 9.61
CA TYR A 187 -13.86 -15.38 8.18
C TYR A 187 -12.38 -15.17 7.89
N THR A 188 -11.81 -16.05 7.06
CA THR A 188 -10.44 -16.01 6.56
C THR A 188 -10.39 -16.47 5.10
N ASP A 189 -9.35 -16.11 4.38
CA ASP A 189 -9.01 -16.62 3.05
C ASP A 189 -7.48 -16.84 2.94
N GLU A 190 -6.94 -16.94 1.73
CA GLU A 190 -5.51 -17.14 1.47
C GLU A 190 -4.60 -16.01 1.98
N ASN A 191 -5.15 -14.84 2.30
CA ASN A 191 -4.42 -13.68 2.84
C ASN A 191 -4.39 -13.64 4.38
N ALA A 192 -4.93 -14.67 5.04
CA ALA A 192 -5.14 -14.66 6.48
C ALA A 192 -3.83 -14.53 7.27
N LYS A 193 -3.80 -13.58 8.18
CA LYS A 193 -2.78 -13.46 9.23
C LYS A 193 -3.25 -14.02 10.57
N TYR A 194 -4.55 -14.21 10.71
CA TYR A 194 -5.18 -14.75 11.91
C TYR A 194 -5.96 -16.03 11.59
N LYS A 195 -5.88 -17.02 12.47
CA LYS A 195 -6.64 -18.28 12.30
C LYS A 195 -8.13 -18.06 12.58
N LEU A 196 -8.97 -18.80 11.87
CA LEU A 196 -10.40 -18.87 12.17
C LEU A 196 -10.62 -19.23 13.64
N GLY A 197 -11.44 -18.46 14.35
CA GLY A 197 -11.71 -18.62 15.76
C GLY A 197 -10.70 -17.97 16.72
N SER A 198 -9.55 -17.49 16.25
CA SER A 198 -8.63 -16.71 17.07
C SER A 198 -9.15 -15.28 17.32
N TYR A 199 -8.52 -14.56 18.22
CA TYR A 199 -8.88 -13.17 18.51
C TYR A 199 -7.98 -12.20 17.75
N TYR A 200 -8.59 -11.16 17.21
CA TYR A 200 -7.95 -10.01 16.61
C TYR A 200 -8.34 -8.74 17.34
N THR A 201 -7.40 -7.83 17.57
CA THR A 201 -7.68 -6.52 18.19
C THR A 201 -7.35 -5.40 17.19
N TRP A 202 -8.34 -4.55 16.90
CA TRP A 202 -8.21 -3.45 15.95
C TRP A 202 -7.18 -2.41 16.40
N THR A 203 -6.37 -1.98 15.45
CA THR A 203 -5.47 -0.85 15.63
C THR A 203 -6.20 0.42 15.18
N ALA A 204 -6.60 1.24 16.15
CA ALA A 204 -7.33 2.47 15.90
C ALA A 204 -6.41 3.67 15.62
N GLY A 205 -7.03 4.75 15.12
CA GLY A 205 -6.32 5.94 14.68
C GLY A 205 -5.63 5.76 13.34
N GLU A 206 -5.82 4.62 12.67
CA GLU A 206 -5.29 4.37 11.33
C GLU A 206 -6.15 5.03 10.24
N HIS A 207 -5.51 5.35 9.13
CA HIS A 207 -6.16 5.91 7.96
C HIS A 207 -5.40 5.50 6.69
N CYS A 208 -6.13 5.14 5.66
CA CYS A 208 -5.56 4.82 4.36
C CYS A 208 -5.51 6.07 3.48
N LEU A 209 -4.34 6.34 2.91
CA LEU A 209 -4.04 7.54 2.13
C LEU A 209 -3.30 7.18 0.85
N LEU A 210 -3.17 8.16 -0.07
CA LEU A 210 -2.18 8.11 -1.13
C LEU A 210 -0.95 8.95 -0.76
N LEU A 211 0.21 8.33 -0.77
CA LEU A 211 1.49 9.02 -0.74
C LEU A 211 1.77 9.55 -2.15
N THR A 212 1.73 10.88 -2.31
CA THR A 212 1.83 11.56 -3.61
C THR A 212 3.05 12.46 -3.71
N GLY A 213 3.85 12.50 -2.66
CA GLY A 213 5.07 13.31 -2.64
C GLY A 213 5.87 13.10 -1.38
N TYR A 214 7.05 13.67 -1.36
CA TYR A 214 7.94 13.73 -0.18
C TYR A 214 8.82 14.96 -0.27
N ASP A 215 9.30 15.41 0.87
CA ASP A 215 10.41 16.33 1.05
C ASP A 215 11.39 15.70 2.05
N LYS A 216 12.69 15.93 1.87
CA LYS A 216 13.75 15.37 2.72
C LYS A 216 14.27 16.38 3.77
N ASP A 217 13.71 17.59 3.76
CA ASP A 217 14.09 18.65 4.72
C ASP A 217 13.47 18.41 6.08
#